data_09e9d3ffecdcf3a6bb14e2ddfb449245
#
_entry.id   09e9d3ffecdcf3a6bb14e2ddfb449245
#
_cell.length_a   1.000
_cell.length_b   1.000
_cell.length_c   1.000
_cell.angle_alpha   90.00
_cell.angle_beta   90.00
_cell.angle_gamma   90.00
#
_symmetry.space_group_name_H-M   'P 1'
#
loop_
_entity.id
_entity.type
_entity.pdbx_description
1 polymer ?
#
loop_
_entity_poly.entity_id
_entity_poly.type
_entity_poly.pdbx_seq_one_letter_code
_entity_poly.pdbx_strand_id
1 'polypeptide(L)'
;MKVKMIKFKAVSSVLCVASLIGCGETRNSNADIEKITASLAEQQCAVANDNMVETLNVEEDGFNIVDMGLSVKWASCNLGASKSEQPGNYYAWGELNKKANYNANNSATYSYSLTELRSKKVIDSNNILLPTKDAATIKLGKNWRMPTREEAEELIKKCKWEWGLKNGVKGYKVTGPNGKSIFLPAKGYFFGSQLYDTDETGNYWTSTGYDNGNFSYALDFSRRRPKVASSGRSGGRCIRPVCEK
;
A
#
# COMPACT_ATOMS: atom_id res chain seq x y z
N MET A 1 20.52 -2.39 27.31
CA MET A 1 19.25 -1.68 27.11
C MET A 1 18.12 -2.72 27.22
N LYS A 2 17.27 -2.61 28.25
CA LYS A 2 16.35 -3.67 28.68
C LYS A 2 15.10 -3.71 27.79
N VAL A 3 14.86 -4.84 27.15
CA VAL A 3 13.62 -5.13 26.42
C VAL A 3 12.52 -5.42 27.44
N LYS A 4 11.47 -4.60 27.46
CA LYS A 4 10.29 -4.82 28.32
C LYS A 4 9.35 -5.79 27.60
N MET A 5 9.34 -7.04 28.07
CA MET A 5 8.30 -8.00 27.70
C MET A 5 6.98 -7.58 28.32
N ILE A 6 5.99 -7.28 27.48
CA ILE A 6 4.60 -7.11 27.91
C ILE A 6 3.96 -8.49 27.97
N LYS A 7 3.70 -8.95 29.19
CA LYS A 7 2.95 -10.19 29.43
C LYS A 7 1.46 -9.91 29.19
N PHE A 8 0.88 -10.56 28.20
CA PHE A 8 -0.57 -10.65 28.06
C PHE A 8 -1.12 -11.50 29.20
N LYS A 9 -1.94 -10.91 30.08
CA LYS A 9 -2.78 -11.62 31.01
C LYS A 9 -4.05 -12.08 30.26
N ALA A 10 -4.11 -13.34 29.92
CA ALA A 10 -5.36 -13.97 29.58
C ALA A 10 -6.23 -13.98 30.86
N VAL A 11 -7.29 -13.19 30.87
CA VAL A 11 -8.28 -13.24 31.97
C VAL A 11 -9.19 -14.42 31.69
N SER A 12 -8.93 -15.49 32.40
CA SER A 12 -9.81 -16.66 32.46
C SER A 12 -11.05 -16.32 33.32
N SER A 13 -12.15 -15.96 32.64
CA SER A 13 -13.45 -15.68 33.29
C SER A 13 -14.40 -16.89 33.19
N VAL A 14 -13.90 -18.09 33.38
CA VAL A 14 -14.73 -19.33 33.36
C VAL A 14 -14.93 -19.94 34.76
N LEU A 15 -14.67 -19.23 35.84
CA LEU A 15 -14.81 -19.81 37.19
C LEU A 15 -15.58 -18.89 38.15
N CYS A 16 -16.80 -18.51 37.82
CA CYS A 16 -17.69 -17.81 38.79
C CYS A 16 -19.20 -18.09 38.62
N VAL A 17 -19.59 -19.28 38.14
CA VAL A 17 -21.02 -19.66 38.12
C VAL A 17 -21.33 -20.88 39.05
N ALA A 18 -20.32 -21.42 39.75
CA ALA A 18 -20.50 -22.60 40.56
C ALA A 18 -20.79 -22.33 42.07
N SER A 19 -21.03 -21.09 42.51
CA SER A 19 -21.23 -20.79 43.94
C SER A 19 -22.55 -20.08 44.29
N LEU A 20 -23.58 -20.15 43.44
CA LEU A 20 -24.92 -19.63 43.71
C LEU A 20 -26.03 -20.71 43.60
N ILE A 21 -25.74 -21.98 43.85
CA ILE A 21 -26.77 -22.99 44.07
C ILE A 21 -26.74 -23.36 45.55
N GLY A 22 -27.32 -22.48 46.35
CA GLY A 22 -27.74 -22.77 47.69
C GLY A 22 -29.11 -23.45 47.67
N CYS A 23 -29.21 -24.63 48.26
CA CYS A 23 -30.40 -25.37 48.72
C CYS A 23 -31.76 -24.80 48.35
N GLY A 24 -32.49 -25.50 47.48
CA GLY A 24 -33.89 -25.31 47.20
C GLY A 24 -34.29 -26.14 45.98
N GLU A 25 -35.02 -27.25 46.25
CA GLU A 25 -35.52 -28.16 45.22
C GLU A 25 -36.34 -27.43 44.17
N THR A 26 -35.88 -27.39 42.92
CA THR A 26 -36.77 -27.27 41.76
C THR A 26 -36.12 -28.01 40.59
N ARG A 27 -36.89 -28.94 40.01
CA ARG A 27 -36.56 -29.68 38.77
C ARG A 27 -36.39 -28.67 37.63
N ASN A 28 -35.18 -28.28 37.32
CA ASN A 28 -34.89 -27.67 36.03
C ASN A 28 -34.72 -28.78 34.99
N SER A 29 -35.59 -28.81 34.00
CA SER A 29 -35.51 -29.76 32.90
C SER A 29 -34.26 -29.48 32.06
N ASN A 30 -33.64 -30.50 31.46
CA ASN A 30 -32.52 -30.34 30.53
C ASN A 30 -32.79 -29.29 29.43
N ALA A 31 -34.06 -29.09 29.05
CA ALA A 31 -34.50 -28.08 28.07
C ALA A 31 -34.27 -26.62 28.55
N ASP A 32 -34.33 -26.35 29.85
CA ASP A 32 -34.09 -24.99 30.36
C ASP A 32 -32.59 -24.69 30.42
N ILE A 33 -31.75 -25.70 30.67
CA ILE A 33 -30.28 -25.56 30.63
C ILE A 33 -29.79 -25.36 29.20
N GLU A 34 -30.35 -26.07 28.22
CA GLU A 34 -30.03 -25.89 26.81
C GLU A 34 -30.42 -24.49 26.27
N LYS A 35 -31.59 -23.97 26.70
CA LYS A 35 -32.01 -22.60 26.33
C LYS A 35 -31.10 -21.54 26.93
N ILE A 36 -30.66 -21.70 28.18
CA ILE A 36 -29.76 -20.75 28.84
C ILE A 36 -28.38 -20.77 28.17
N THR A 37 -27.85 -21.97 27.83
CA THR A 37 -26.58 -22.11 27.16
C THR A 37 -26.60 -21.60 25.73
N ALA A 38 -27.71 -21.78 24.98
CA ALA A 38 -27.87 -21.20 23.65
C ALA A 38 -27.94 -19.68 23.70
N SER A 39 -28.70 -19.09 24.63
CA SER A 39 -28.78 -17.64 24.82
C SER A 39 -27.43 -17.01 25.23
N LEU A 40 -26.65 -17.68 26.09
CA LEU A 40 -25.32 -17.22 26.47
C LEU A 40 -24.31 -17.32 25.29
N ALA A 41 -24.44 -18.34 24.46
CA ALA A 41 -23.61 -18.49 23.26
C ALA A 41 -23.94 -17.41 22.20
N GLU A 42 -25.22 -17.05 22.00
CA GLU A 42 -25.64 -15.97 21.14
C GLU A 42 -25.18 -14.59 21.64
N GLN A 43 -25.26 -14.36 22.97
CA GLN A 43 -24.74 -13.11 23.56
C GLN A 43 -23.20 -13.03 23.46
N GLN A 44 -22.48 -14.15 23.63
CA GLN A 44 -21.03 -14.16 23.46
C GLN A 44 -20.63 -13.95 21.98
N CYS A 45 -21.42 -14.46 21.02
CA CYS A 45 -21.20 -14.19 19.59
C CYS A 45 -21.49 -12.72 19.24
N ALA A 46 -22.53 -12.12 19.80
CA ALA A 46 -22.85 -10.70 19.58
C ALA A 46 -21.76 -9.76 20.14
N VAL A 47 -21.28 -10.05 21.36
CA VAL A 47 -20.21 -9.28 22.00
C VAL A 47 -18.87 -9.49 21.28
N ALA A 48 -18.58 -10.69 20.73
CA ALA A 48 -17.40 -10.94 19.94
C ALA A 48 -17.44 -10.21 18.58
N ASN A 49 -18.62 -10.12 17.94
CA ASN A 49 -18.81 -9.35 16.71
C ASN A 49 -18.70 -7.84 16.92
N ASP A 50 -19.25 -7.30 18.02
CA ASP A 50 -19.09 -5.87 18.34
C ASP A 50 -17.63 -5.53 18.68
N ASN A 51 -16.92 -6.39 19.39
CA ASN A 51 -15.49 -6.20 19.65
C ASN A 51 -14.63 -6.39 18.39
N MET A 52 -15.03 -7.21 17.41
CA MET A 52 -14.35 -7.32 16.12
C MET A 52 -14.58 -6.10 15.23
N VAL A 53 -15.73 -5.42 15.33
CA VAL A 53 -15.98 -4.18 14.58
C VAL A 53 -15.22 -2.99 15.19
N GLU A 54 -15.02 -2.97 16.51
CA GLU A 54 -14.24 -1.91 17.17
C GLU A 54 -12.70 -2.13 17.03
N THR A 55 -12.23 -3.37 16.84
CA THR A 55 -10.80 -3.67 16.62
C THR A 55 -10.35 -3.52 15.16
N LEU A 56 -11.25 -3.30 14.21
CA LEU A 56 -10.91 -3.00 12.81
C LEU A 56 -10.60 -1.51 12.56
N ASN A 57 -10.69 -0.67 13.58
CA ASN A 57 -10.19 0.71 13.58
C ASN A 57 -8.78 0.83 14.18
N VAL A 58 -7.97 -0.19 14.15
CA VAL A 58 -6.53 -0.04 14.32
C VAL A 58 -6.04 0.71 13.09
N GLU A 59 -5.71 1.99 13.25
CA GLU A 59 -4.87 2.72 12.33
C GLU A 59 -3.62 1.86 12.11
N GLU A 60 -3.58 1.10 11.01
CA GLU A 60 -2.35 0.48 10.56
C GLU A 60 -1.40 1.63 10.25
N ASP A 61 -0.40 1.82 11.11
CA ASP A 61 0.75 2.65 10.84
C ASP A 61 1.25 2.32 9.43
N GLY A 62 1.01 3.21 8.47
CA GLY A 62 1.71 3.13 7.22
C GLY A 62 0.95 3.43 5.93
N PHE A 63 -0.24 2.91 5.70
CA PHE A 63 -0.93 3.07 4.42
C PHE A 63 -2.34 3.62 4.59
N ASN A 64 -2.45 4.94 4.75
CA ASN A 64 -3.75 5.61 4.71
C ASN A 64 -4.17 5.87 3.26
N ILE A 65 -5.45 5.68 2.99
CA ILE A 65 -6.08 6.04 1.72
C ILE A 65 -6.40 7.52 1.73
N VAL A 66 -5.95 8.26 0.72
CA VAL A 66 -6.23 9.69 0.53
C VAL A 66 -7.06 9.87 -0.73
N ASP A 67 -8.35 10.16 -0.57
CA ASP A 67 -9.20 10.60 -1.67
C ASP A 67 -8.96 12.09 -1.91
N MET A 68 -8.26 12.40 -2.99
CA MET A 68 -7.94 13.78 -3.38
C MET A 68 -8.94 14.38 -4.38
N GLY A 69 -10.09 13.73 -4.64
CA GLY A 69 -11.05 14.15 -5.64
C GLY A 69 -10.65 13.79 -7.08
N LEU A 70 -9.74 12.84 -7.26
CA LEU A 70 -9.28 12.33 -8.55
C LEU A 70 -10.04 11.05 -8.95
N SER A 71 -9.73 10.47 -10.11
CA SER A 71 -10.33 9.22 -10.59
C SER A 71 -10.10 8.05 -9.64
N VAL A 72 -8.94 8.00 -8.98
CA VAL A 72 -8.54 7.00 -7.98
C VAL A 72 -8.14 7.65 -6.66
N LYS A 73 -8.06 6.86 -5.61
CA LYS A 73 -7.50 7.27 -4.32
C LYS A 73 -6.02 6.90 -4.27
N TRP A 74 -5.21 7.73 -3.61
CA TRP A 74 -3.76 7.57 -3.53
C TRP A 74 -3.34 7.11 -2.14
N ALA A 75 -2.30 6.29 -2.05
CA ALA A 75 -1.68 5.97 -0.77
C ALA A 75 -0.99 7.21 -0.16
N SER A 76 -1.01 7.34 1.17
CA SER A 76 -0.30 8.41 1.88
C SER A 76 1.22 8.25 1.82
N CYS A 77 1.72 7.01 1.67
CA CYS A 77 3.13 6.63 1.68
C CYS A 77 3.54 5.87 0.41
N ASN A 78 4.84 5.81 0.14
CA ASN A 78 5.40 4.94 -0.89
C ASN A 78 5.32 3.47 -0.47
N LEU A 79 5.32 2.55 -1.44
CA LEU A 79 5.33 1.11 -1.18
C LEU A 79 6.58 0.71 -0.37
N GLY A 80 6.34 0.10 0.81
CA GLY A 80 7.39 -0.27 1.75
C GLY A 80 7.86 0.86 2.68
N ALA A 81 7.14 1.99 2.72
CA ALA A 81 7.35 3.07 3.67
C ALA A 81 6.25 3.08 4.74
N SER A 82 6.58 3.55 5.95
CA SER A 82 5.65 3.80 7.05
C SER A 82 5.32 5.28 7.24
N LYS A 83 6.06 6.18 6.58
CA LYS A 83 5.85 7.63 6.62
C LYS A 83 5.92 8.22 5.22
N SER A 84 5.18 9.30 4.99
CA SER A 84 5.05 9.90 3.67
C SER A 84 6.35 10.47 3.09
N GLU A 85 7.30 10.82 3.94
CA GLU A 85 8.62 11.36 3.56
C GLU A 85 9.70 10.28 3.33
N GLN A 86 9.39 9.01 3.60
CA GLN A 86 10.31 7.90 3.34
C GLN A 86 10.28 7.46 1.87
N PRO A 87 11.41 7.00 1.30
CA PRO A 87 11.46 6.50 -0.06
C PRO A 87 10.64 5.22 -0.28
N GLY A 88 10.47 4.41 0.78
CA GLY A 88 10.01 3.04 0.63
C GLY A 88 11.05 2.18 -0.07
N ASN A 89 10.58 1.18 -0.80
CA ASN A 89 11.44 0.31 -1.59
C ASN A 89 11.51 0.79 -3.04
N TYR A 90 12.65 0.50 -3.68
CA TYR A 90 12.84 0.73 -5.11
C TYR A 90 12.61 -0.59 -5.86
N TYR A 91 12.01 -0.49 -7.05
CA TYR A 91 11.69 -1.63 -7.89
C TYR A 91 12.13 -1.36 -9.33
N ALA A 92 12.63 -2.37 -10.04
CA ALA A 92 12.66 -2.33 -11.48
C ALA A 92 11.24 -2.58 -12.03
N TRP A 93 10.94 -2.06 -13.21
CA TRP A 93 9.56 -2.12 -13.74
C TRP A 93 9.10 -3.56 -14.01
N GLY A 94 7.92 -3.90 -13.52
CA GLY A 94 7.34 -5.25 -13.62
C GLY A 94 8.01 -6.31 -12.73
N GLU A 95 8.81 -5.89 -11.75
CA GLU A 95 9.44 -6.76 -10.77
C GLU A 95 8.88 -6.56 -9.37
N LEU A 96 8.85 -7.63 -8.59
CA LEU A 96 8.13 -7.70 -7.31
C LEU A 96 9.05 -7.51 -6.08
N ASN A 97 10.36 -7.53 -6.29
CA ASN A 97 11.35 -7.46 -5.22
C ASN A 97 12.38 -6.36 -5.47
N LYS A 98 12.84 -5.74 -4.37
CA LYS A 98 14.00 -4.85 -4.40
C LYS A 98 15.28 -5.63 -4.73
N LYS A 99 16.24 -4.95 -5.32
CA LYS A 99 17.56 -5.50 -5.71
C LYS A 99 18.69 -4.72 -5.06
N ALA A 100 19.87 -5.34 -4.98
CA ALA A 100 21.11 -4.65 -4.64
C ALA A 100 21.72 -3.91 -5.85
N ASN A 101 21.37 -4.35 -7.07
CA ASN A 101 21.90 -3.79 -8.31
C ASN A 101 20.80 -3.74 -9.39
N TYR A 102 20.59 -2.57 -10.02
CA TYR A 102 19.55 -2.27 -11.00
C TYR A 102 20.15 -2.03 -12.37
N ASN A 103 20.31 -3.09 -13.18
CA ASN A 103 20.90 -3.02 -14.50
C ASN A 103 20.14 -3.88 -15.52
N ALA A 104 20.49 -3.69 -16.80
CA ALA A 104 19.86 -4.39 -17.93
C ALA A 104 19.95 -5.91 -17.83
N ASN A 105 21.11 -6.44 -17.40
CA ASN A 105 21.38 -7.87 -17.42
C ASN A 105 20.56 -8.66 -16.40
N ASN A 106 20.09 -8.02 -15.33
CA ASN A 106 19.29 -8.67 -14.29
C ASN A 106 17.83 -8.18 -14.26
N SER A 107 17.38 -7.45 -15.29
CA SER A 107 16.00 -6.99 -15.39
C SER A 107 15.11 -8.02 -16.08
N ALA A 108 13.98 -8.32 -15.46
CA ALA A 108 13.03 -9.29 -15.99
C ALA A 108 12.22 -8.76 -17.20
N THR A 109 12.25 -7.46 -17.45
CA THR A 109 11.41 -6.81 -18.49
C THR A 109 12.21 -5.98 -19.50
N TYR A 110 13.49 -5.73 -19.24
CA TYR A 110 14.36 -5.00 -20.15
C TYR A 110 14.60 -5.80 -21.44
N SER A 111 14.77 -5.12 -22.56
CA SER A 111 14.94 -5.68 -23.91
C SER A 111 13.73 -6.39 -24.52
N TYR A 112 12.61 -6.51 -23.85
CA TYR A 112 11.38 -7.05 -24.44
C TYR A 112 10.50 -5.94 -25.03
N SER A 113 10.06 -6.13 -26.28
CA SER A 113 9.00 -5.33 -26.90
C SER A 113 7.68 -5.49 -26.13
N LEU A 114 6.72 -4.58 -26.35
CA LEU A 114 5.38 -4.71 -25.75
C LEU A 114 4.67 -5.99 -26.21
N THR A 115 4.90 -6.44 -27.45
CA THR A 115 4.34 -7.68 -27.97
C THR A 115 4.89 -8.89 -27.20
N GLU A 116 6.18 -8.94 -26.95
CA GLU A 116 6.81 -10.00 -26.15
C GLU A 116 6.34 -9.97 -24.70
N LEU A 117 6.19 -8.79 -24.11
CA LEU A 117 5.68 -8.65 -22.73
C LEU A 117 4.21 -9.13 -22.62
N ARG A 118 3.38 -8.90 -23.64
CA ARG A 118 2.01 -9.46 -23.68
C ARG A 118 2.04 -11.00 -23.78
N SER A 119 2.83 -11.55 -24.69
CA SER A 119 2.96 -13.01 -24.84
C SER A 119 3.51 -13.69 -23.59
N LYS A 120 4.40 -13.01 -22.85
CA LYS A 120 4.93 -13.45 -21.56
C LYS A 120 3.99 -13.21 -20.38
N LYS A 121 2.79 -12.67 -20.62
CA LYS A 121 1.82 -12.32 -19.56
C LYS A 121 2.41 -11.38 -18.49
N VAL A 122 3.14 -10.39 -18.93
CA VAL A 122 3.65 -9.31 -18.07
C VAL A 122 2.67 -8.13 -18.08
N ILE A 123 2.16 -7.79 -19.26
CA ILE A 123 1.20 -6.69 -19.48
C ILE A 123 -0.04 -7.21 -20.20
N ASP A 124 -1.12 -6.43 -20.12
CA ASP A 124 -2.37 -6.65 -20.85
C ASP A 124 -2.36 -6.03 -22.27
N SER A 125 -3.51 -6.04 -22.95
CA SER A 125 -3.70 -5.42 -24.26
C SER A 125 -3.53 -3.90 -24.27
N ASN A 126 -3.73 -3.24 -23.12
CA ASN A 126 -3.58 -1.80 -22.92
C ASN A 126 -2.16 -1.40 -22.48
N ASN A 127 -1.21 -2.34 -22.49
CA ASN A 127 0.17 -2.17 -22.02
C ASN A 127 0.31 -1.90 -20.51
N ILE A 128 -0.66 -2.30 -19.71
CA ILE A 128 -0.66 -2.14 -18.27
C ILE A 128 -0.17 -3.44 -17.63
N LEU A 129 0.69 -3.34 -16.60
CA LEU A 129 1.15 -4.50 -15.83
C LEU A 129 -0.03 -5.33 -15.33
N LEU A 130 0.03 -6.64 -15.54
CA LEU A 130 -0.94 -7.56 -14.94
C LEU A 130 -0.78 -7.55 -13.41
N PRO A 131 -1.86 -7.83 -12.65
CA PRO A 131 -1.80 -7.86 -11.17
C PRO A 131 -0.69 -8.76 -10.61
N THR A 132 -0.35 -9.84 -11.31
CA THR A 132 0.75 -10.75 -10.95
C THR A 132 2.15 -10.17 -11.15
N LYS A 133 2.27 -9.02 -11.81
CA LYS A 133 3.51 -8.29 -12.11
C LYS A 133 3.52 -6.89 -11.51
N ASP A 134 2.47 -6.51 -10.82
CA ASP A 134 2.34 -5.24 -10.11
C ASP A 134 2.78 -5.41 -8.65
N ALA A 135 3.88 -4.74 -8.27
CA ALA A 135 4.43 -4.87 -6.93
C ALA A 135 3.50 -4.34 -5.83
N ALA A 136 2.68 -3.32 -6.12
CA ALA A 136 1.71 -2.81 -5.15
C ALA A 136 0.60 -3.83 -4.92
N THR A 137 0.05 -4.43 -5.98
CA THR A 137 -0.96 -5.49 -5.88
C THR A 137 -0.45 -6.70 -5.08
N ILE A 138 0.78 -7.14 -5.35
CA ILE A 138 1.35 -8.32 -4.67
C ILE A 138 1.67 -8.05 -3.20
N LYS A 139 2.13 -6.85 -2.86
CA LYS A 139 2.56 -6.53 -1.48
C LYS A 139 1.43 -6.04 -0.58
N LEU A 140 0.40 -5.39 -1.13
CA LEU A 140 -0.68 -4.76 -0.38
C LEU A 140 -2.06 -5.42 -0.60
N GLY A 141 -2.14 -6.38 -1.52
CA GLY A 141 -3.38 -7.06 -1.87
C GLY A 141 -4.11 -6.43 -3.06
N LYS A 142 -5.15 -7.12 -3.54
CA LYS A 142 -5.85 -6.86 -4.80
C LYS A 142 -6.53 -5.48 -4.94
N ASN A 143 -6.73 -4.79 -3.83
CA ASN A 143 -7.34 -3.45 -3.84
C ASN A 143 -6.33 -2.35 -4.19
N TRP A 144 -5.03 -2.68 -4.18
CA TRP A 144 -3.94 -1.76 -4.47
C TRP A 144 -3.25 -2.13 -5.78
N ARG A 145 -2.79 -1.12 -6.50
CA ARG A 145 -1.99 -1.26 -7.72
C ARG A 145 -1.08 -0.05 -7.94
N MET A 146 -0.18 -0.16 -8.88
CA MET A 146 0.55 1.00 -9.39
C MET A 146 -0.41 1.90 -10.18
N PRO A 147 -0.23 3.24 -10.16
CA PRO A 147 -1.01 4.14 -10.99
C PRO A 147 -0.72 3.89 -12.48
N THR A 148 -1.69 4.12 -13.34
CA THR A 148 -1.47 4.17 -14.78
C THR A 148 -0.80 5.49 -15.18
N ARG A 149 -0.36 5.57 -16.43
CA ARG A 149 0.14 6.82 -17.02
C ARG A 149 -0.90 7.93 -16.91
N GLU A 150 -2.13 7.64 -17.29
CA GLU A 150 -3.26 8.59 -17.34
C GLU A 150 -3.58 9.13 -15.94
N GLU A 151 -3.53 8.28 -14.90
CA GLU A 151 -3.72 8.68 -13.51
C GLU A 151 -2.59 9.56 -12.99
N ALA A 152 -1.35 9.29 -13.39
CA ALA A 152 -0.21 10.16 -13.09
C ALA A 152 -0.32 11.52 -13.84
N GLU A 153 -0.79 11.52 -15.08
CA GLU A 153 -1.08 12.75 -15.84
C GLU A 153 -2.24 13.53 -15.21
N GLU A 154 -3.29 12.84 -14.74
CA GLU A 154 -4.40 13.46 -13.99
C GLU A 154 -3.90 14.13 -12.70
N LEU A 155 -3.05 13.44 -11.92
CA LEU A 155 -2.43 14.00 -10.71
C LEU A 155 -1.67 15.30 -11.01
N ILE A 156 -0.91 15.32 -12.11
CA ILE A 156 -0.17 16.53 -12.54
C ILE A 156 -1.14 17.65 -12.94
N LYS A 157 -2.16 17.31 -13.73
CA LYS A 157 -3.04 18.28 -14.37
C LYS A 157 -4.06 18.90 -13.42
N LYS A 158 -4.58 18.12 -12.48
CA LYS A 158 -5.69 18.54 -11.60
C LYS A 158 -5.27 18.99 -10.20
N CYS A 159 -4.04 18.71 -9.78
CA CYS A 159 -3.58 19.03 -8.44
C CYS A 159 -2.64 20.24 -8.41
N LYS A 160 -2.60 20.92 -7.26
CA LYS A 160 -1.59 21.95 -6.96
C LYS A 160 -0.33 21.28 -6.46
N TRP A 161 0.83 21.63 -7.00
CA TRP A 161 2.14 21.11 -6.65
C TRP A 161 2.98 22.19 -5.97
N GLU A 162 3.37 21.95 -4.72
CA GLU A 162 4.16 22.88 -3.91
C GLU A 162 5.45 22.21 -3.44
N TRP A 163 6.58 22.66 -3.99
CA TRP A 163 7.90 22.17 -3.59
C TRP A 163 8.27 22.68 -2.21
N GLY A 164 8.71 21.79 -1.32
CA GLY A 164 9.06 22.16 0.04
C GLY A 164 9.72 21.04 0.82
N LEU A 165 9.75 21.22 2.13
CA LEU A 165 10.28 20.26 3.10
C LEU A 165 9.14 19.68 3.95
N LYS A 166 9.20 18.37 4.17
CA LYS A 166 8.42 17.68 5.21
C LYS A 166 9.36 16.86 6.07
N ASN A 167 9.46 17.19 7.37
CA ASN A 167 10.38 16.53 8.31
C ASN A 167 11.83 16.48 7.80
N GLY A 168 12.31 17.59 7.19
CA GLY A 168 13.65 17.69 6.63
C GLY A 168 13.87 17.06 5.24
N VAL A 169 12.86 16.40 4.68
CA VAL A 169 12.91 15.75 3.36
C VAL A 169 12.31 16.64 2.29
N LYS A 170 13.06 16.88 1.22
CA LYS A 170 12.58 17.63 0.04
C LYS A 170 11.59 16.81 -0.77
N GLY A 171 10.62 17.49 -1.38
CA GLY A 171 9.59 16.86 -2.20
C GLY A 171 8.46 17.81 -2.55
N TYR A 172 7.39 17.23 -3.06
CA TYR A 172 6.17 17.99 -3.35
C TYR A 172 5.04 17.64 -2.39
N LYS A 173 4.42 18.67 -1.81
CA LYS A 173 3.05 18.58 -1.34
C LYS A 173 2.14 18.70 -2.56
N VAL A 174 1.34 17.67 -2.81
CA VAL A 174 0.41 17.60 -3.93
C VAL A 174 -0.99 17.66 -3.37
N THR A 175 -1.72 18.75 -3.65
CA THR A 175 -3.06 19.02 -3.12
C THR A 175 -4.09 18.84 -4.22
N GLY A 176 -5.04 17.94 -4.01
CA GLY A 176 -6.13 17.65 -4.93
C GLY A 176 -7.23 18.71 -4.93
N PRO A 177 -8.16 18.64 -5.89
CA PRO A 177 -9.26 19.61 -6.02
C PRO A 177 -10.16 19.70 -4.79
N ASN A 178 -10.24 18.66 -3.95
CA ASN A 178 -11.02 18.66 -2.71
C ASN A 178 -10.22 19.14 -1.48
N GLY A 179 -9.00 19.66 -1.65
CA GLY A 179 -8.15 20.21 -0.60
C GLY A 179 -7.33 19.17 0.18
N LYS A 180 -7.58 17.87 0.02
CA LYS A 180 -6.73 16.82 0.61
C LYS A 180 -5.41 16.70 -0.14
N SER A 181 -4.35 16.28 0.54
CA SER A 181 -3.01 16.26 -0.04
C SER A 181 -2.21 15.03 0.34
N ILE A 182 -1.27 14.67 -0.52
CA ILE A 182 -0.19 13.71 -0.27
C ILE A 182 1.16 14.42 -0.36
N PHE A 183 2.20 13.81 0.21
CA PHE A 183 3.58 14.25 0.03
C PHE A 183 4.35 13.23 -0.79
N LEU A 184 4.99 13.67 -1.87
CA LEU A 184 5.85 12.87 -2.74
C LEU A 184 7.31 13.26 -2.49
N PRO A 185 8.11 12.45 -1.77
CA PRO A 185 9.49 12.78 -1.48
C PRO A 185 10.39 12.66 -2.72
N ALA A 186 11.36 13.58 -2.83
CA ALA A 186 12.39 13.58 -3.86
C ALA A 186 13.54 12.65 -3.45
N LYS A 187 13.40 11.35 -3.70
CA LYS A 187 14.36 10.34 -3.24
C LYS A 187 15.13 9.67 -4.37
N GLY A 188 15.13 10.31 -5.55
CA GLY A 188 15.95 9.88 -6.68
C GLY A 188 15.59 8.49 -7.21
N TYR A 189 16.57 7.86 -7.84
CA TYR A 189 16.43 6.53 -8.44
C TYR A 189 17.73 5.73 -8.37
N PHE A 190 17.64 4.41 -8.42
CA PHE A 190 18.80 3.54 -8.54
C PHE A 190 19.15 3.27 -10.01
N PHE A 191 20.45 3.35 -10.33
CA PHE A 191 21.06 2.79 -11.52
C PHE A 191 22.30 2.03 -11.11
N GLY A 192 22.41 0.77 -11.50
CA GLY A 192 23.39 -0.11 -10.91
C GLY A 192 23.14 -0.29 -9.39
N SER A 193 24.18 -0.18 -8.60
CA SER A 193 24.11 -0.21 -7.14
C SER A 193 24.08 1.18 -6.49
N GLN A 194 24.05 2.25 -7.29
CA GLN A 194 24.12 3.62 -6.81
C GLN A 194 22.76 4.29 -6.85
N LEU A 195 22.48 5.11 -5.84
CA LEU A 195 21.33 5.99 -5.74
C LEU A 195 21.71 7.40 -6.23
N TYR A 196 20.98 7.88 -7.23
CA TYR A 196 21.20 9.18 -7.88
C TYR A 196 20.10 10.17 -7.50
N ASP A 197 20.43 11.46 -7.58
CA ASP A 197 19.54 12.62 -7.51
C ASP A 197 18.66 12.66 -6.24
N THR A 198 19.18 12.12 -5.13
CA THR A 198 18.52 12.19 -3.82
C THR A 198 18.36 13.65 -3.41
N ASP A 199 17.16 14.01 -2.94
CA ASP A 199 16.74 15.36 -2.55
C ASP A 199 16.69 16.37 -3.73
N GLU A 200 16.83 15.90 -4.97
CA GLU A 200 16.73 16.71 -6.19
C GLU A 200 15.55 16.28 -7.05
N THR A 201 15.35 14.97 -7.21
CA THR A 201 14.27 14.42 -8.05
C THR A 201 13.44 13.36 -7.33
N GLY A 202 12.19 13.23 -7.71
CA GLY A 202 11.35 12.08 -7.40
C GLY A 202 11.03 11.32 -8.68
N ASN A 203 11.16 9.99 -8.61
CA ASN A 203 11.00 9.10 -9.74
C ASN A 203 10.11 7.93 -9.32
N TYR A 204 8.92 7.85 -9.95
CA TYR A 204 7.87 6.93 -9.53
C TYR A 204 7.35 6.14 -10.73
N TRP A 205 7.36 4.82 -10.64
CA TRP A 205 6.81 3.99 -11.70
C TRP A 205 5.30 4.17 -11.86
N THR A 206 4.85 4.16 -13.13
CA THR A 206 3.48 3.81 -13.49
C THR A 206 3.42 2.37 -13.97
N SER A 207 2.22 1.79 -14.00
CA SER A 207 2.00 0.42 -14.51
C SER A 207 2.04 0.34 -16.04
N THR A 208 2.09 1.48 -16.76
CA THR A 208 1.96 1.55 -18.21
C THR A 208 3.32 1.40 -18.90
N GLY A 209 3.43 0.45 -19.81
CA GLY A 209 4.59 0.26 -20.68
C GLY A 209 4.69 1.36 -21.74
N TYR A 210 5.93 1.75 -22.08
CA TYR A 210 6.21 2.66 -23.17
C TYR A 210 6.54 1.87 -24.45
N ASP A 211 6.09 2.38 -25.61
CA ASP A 211 6.28 1.71 -26.90
C ASP A 211 7.71 1.86 -27.45
N ASN A 212 8.67 1.50 -26.63
CA ASN A 212 10.07 1.35 -27.00
C ASN A 212 10.70 0.35 -26.03
N GLY A 213 11.18 -0.77 -26.52
CA GLY A 213 11.55 -2.00 -25.84
C GLY A 213 12.21 -1.94 -24.47
N ASN A 214 12.84 -0.84 -24.10
CA ASN A 214 13.62 -0.72 -22.85
C ASN A 214 13.00 0.24 -21.84
N PHE A 215 11.85 0.86 -22.18
CA PHE A 215 11.29 1.96 -21.37
C PHE A 215 9.86 1.67 -20.92
N SER A 216 9.48 2.30 -19.83
CA SER A 216 8.10 2.39 -19.35
C SER A 216 7.83 3.79 -18.80
N TYR A 217 6.55 4.16 -18.66
CA TYR A 217 6.21 5.48 -18.16
C TYR A 217 6.48 5.59 -16.65
N ALA A 218 6.99 6.74 -16.27
CA ALA A 218 7.21 7.13 -14.87
C ALA A 218 6.72 8.58 -14.64
N LEU A 219 6.24 8.84 -13.44
CA LEU A 219 6.05 10.19 -12.91
C LEU A 219 7.40 10.66 -12.38
N ASP A 220 8.00 11.61 -13.07
CA ASP A 220 9.26 12.23 -12.71
C ASP A 220 9.04 13.69 -12.33
N PHE A 221 9.73 14.16 -11.31
CA PHE A 221 9.75 15.57 -10.95
C PHE A 221 11.09 16.03 -10.40
N SER A 222 11.37 17.28 -10.57
CA SER A 222 12.41 18.04 -9.88
C SER A 222 11.78 19.32 -9.32
N ARG A 223 12.55 20.17 -8.66
CA ARG A 223 12.08 21.49 -8.20
C ARG A 223 11.41 22.33 -9.29
N ARG A 224 11.69 22.06 -10.58
CA ARG A 224 11.15 22.86 -11.69
C ARG A 224 9.69 22.52 -11.98
N ARG A 225 9.39 21.25 -12.19
CA ARG A 225 8.02 20.78 -12.52
C ARG A 225 7.91 19.26 -12.49
N PRO A 226 6.70 18.71 -12.25
CA PRO A 226 6.39 17.30 -12.52
C PRO A 226 6.13 17.09 -14.04
N LYS A 227 6.38 15.86 -14.49
CA LYS A 227 6.05 15.36 -15.83
C LYS A 227 5.88 13.84 -15.79
N VAL A 228 5.13 13.29 -16.74
CA VAL A 228 5.22 11.87 -17.08
C VAL A 228 6.24 11.73 -18.21
N ALA A 229 7.20 10.84 -18.06
CA ALA A 229 8.28 10.62 -19.01
C ALA A 229 8.56 9.12 -19.16
N SER A 230 9.22 8.74 -20.25
CA SER A 230 9.75 7.40 -20.44
C SER A 230 11.02 7.20 -19.62
N SER A 231 11.14 6.05 -18.99
CA SER A 231 12.25 5.72 -18.08
C SER A 231 12.67 4.27 -18.25
N GLY A 232 13.98 4.00 -18.22
CA GLY A 232 14.55 2.67 -18.44
C GLY A 232 14.05 1.65 -17.41
N ARG A 233 13.45 0.55 -17.88
CA ARG A 233 12.80 -0.49 -17.05
C ARG A 233 13.72 -1.14 -16.03
N SER A 234 15.02 -1.18 -16.29
CA SER A 234 16.01 -1.78 -15.39
C SER A 234 16.36 -0.91 -14.18
N GLY A 235 16.05 0.39 -14.21
CA GLY A 235 16.31 1.29 -13.09
C GLY A 235 15.38 1.05 -11.91
N GLY A 236 15.89 1.28 -10.69
CA GLY A 236 15.10 1.20 -9.46
C GLY A 236 14.37 2.50 -9.17
N ARG A 237 13.03 2.47 -9.10
CA ARG A 237 12.20 3.64 -8.77
C ARG A 237 11.20 3.32 -7.68
N CYS A 238 10.74 4.36 -7.01
CA CYS A 238 9.66 4.27 -6.02
C CYS A 238 8.33 3.91 -6.68
N ILE A 239 7.39 3.44 -5.87
CA ILE A 239 6.00 3.24 -6.25
C ILE A 239 5.13 3.98 -5.25
N ARG A 240 4.22 4.85 -5.73
CA ARG A 240 3.12 5.39 -4.94
C ARG A 240 1.85 4.65 -5.34
N PRO A 241 1.33 3.77 -4.49
CA PRO A 241 0.15 2.97 -4.82
C PRO A 241 -1.13 3.80 -4.94
N VAL A 242 -2.07 3.26 -5.72
CA VAL A 242 -3.44 3.75 -5.84
C VAL A 242 -4.43 2.63 -5.58
N CYS A 243 -5.67 2.99 -5.22
CA CYS A 243 -6.79 2.06 -5.16
C CYS A 243 -8.04 2.70 -5.79
N GLU A 244 -8.98 1.85 -6.21
CA GLU A 244 -10.25 2.31 -6.78
C GLU A 244 -11.08 3.11 -5.74
N LYS A 245 -12.00 3.93 -6.24
CA LYS A 245 -12.94 4.71 -5.41
C LYS A 245 -13.96 3.84 -4.72
#